data_6cda120ed23b9ec0296e430328342be9
#
_entry.id   6cda120ed23b9ec0296e430328342be9
#
_cell.length_a   1.000
_cell.length_b   1.000
_cell.length_c   1.000
_cell.angle_alpha   90.00
_cell.angle_beta   90.00
_cell.angle_gamma   90.00
#
_symmetry.space_group_name_H-M   'P 1'
#
loop_
_entity.id
_entity.type
_entity.pdbx_description
1 polymer ?
#
loop_
_entity_poly.entity_id
_entity_poly.type
_entity_poly.pdbx_seq_one_letter_code
_entity_poly.pdbx_strand_id
1 'polypeptide(L)'
;RNGSSVIAFKIGKNKVFNICESHTDSPSLKIKGGRIVEGDLKRLNVEQYGGGLLYSFLDRPLKIAGRILTETPDGLKQELVVSDYNVVIPSLAIHHNPNANSNLSLNPQTDMLPIWSQNETDLYGSLTDEKVIDADLYVVPDCRSFESGSKGEFLSSSRLDNLTSVYSSVTALVNCSASDIAVAACLDNEEIGSGTRQGSPEFI
;
A
#
# COMPACT_ATOMS: atom_id res chain seq x y z
N ARG A 1 -9.43 -1.38 -13.61
CA ARG A 1 -9.02 -2.78 -13.76
C ARG A 1 -8.64 -3.34 -12.40
N ASN A 2 -9.11 -4.52 -12.04
CA ASN A 2 -8.88 -5.21 -10.76
C ASN A 2 -9.19 -4.39 -9.48
N GLY A 3 -9.99 -3.32 -9.59
CA GLY A 3 -10.32 -2.44 -8.46
C GLY A 3 -9.20 -1.53 -7.99
N SER A 4 -8.06 -1.46 -8.69
CA SER A 4 -6.90 -0.66 -8.30
C SER A 4 -6.48 0.39 -9.33
N SER A 5 -6.73 0.17 -10.63
CA SER A 5 -6.45 1.14 -11.69
C SER A 5 -7.74 1.68 -12.30
N VAL A 6 -7.75 2.97 -12.60
CA VAL A 6 -8.89 3.69 -13.19
C VAL A 6 -8.41 4.55 -14.35
N ILE A 7 -9.13 4.49 -15.48
CA ILE A 7 -9.00 5.48 -16.55
C ILE A 7 -10.33 6.21 -16.68
N ALA A 8 -10.30 7.52 -16.50
CA ALA A 8 -11.44 8.41 -16.69
C ALA A 8 -11.16 9.36 -17.85
N PHE A 9 -12.18 9.70 -18.63
CA PHE A 9 -12.00 10.58 -19.78
C PHE A 9 -13.23 11.45 -20.09
N LYS A 10 -12.97 12.57 -20.75
CA LYS A 10 -13.97 13.41 -21.41
C LYS A 10 -13.70 13.45 -22.89
N ILE A 11 -14.74 13.24 -23.70
CA ILE A 11 -14.65 13.27 -25.17
C ILE A 11 -14.99 14.69 -25.63
N GLY A 12 -14.01 15.35 -26.24
CA GLY A 12 -14.19 16.62 -26.95
C GLY A 12 -14.49 16.41 -28.44
N LYS A 13 -14.54 17.53 -29.18
CA LYS A 13 -14.82 17.51 -30.63
C LYS A 13 -13.59 17.12 -31.45
N ASN A 14 -12.38 17.44 -30.96
CA ASN A 14 -11.12 17.14 -31.63
C ASN A 14 -10.67 15.72 -31.28
N LYS A 15 -9.93 15.10 -32.22
CA LYS A 15 -9.35 13.76 -32.03
C LYS A 15 -7.91 13.83 -31.52
N VAL A 16 -7.65 14.73 -30.58
CA VAL A 16 -6.35 14.89 -29.91
C VAL A 16 -6.49 14.39 -28.49
N PHE A 17 -5.55 13.57 -28.01
CA PHE A 17 -5.52 13.07 -26.65
C PHE A 17 -4.59 13.92 -25.79
N ASN A 18 -5.11 14.38 -24.66
CA ASN A 18 -4.33 14.98 -23.58
C ASN A 18 -4.42 14.05 -22.37
N ILE A 19 -3.33 13.35 -22.09
CA ILE A 19 -3.29 12.29 -21.07
C ILE A 19 -2.45 12.76 -19.88
N CYS A 20 -3.03 12.69 -18.68
CA CYS A 20 -2.31 12.79 -17.41
C CYS A 20 -2.22 11.41 -16.78
N GLU A 21 -1.01 10.94 -16.53
CA GLU A 21 -0.76 9.68 -15.81
C GLU A 21 -0.38 9.94 -14.37
N SER A 22 -0.80 9.04 -13.50
CA SER A 22 -0.44 8.99 -12.08
C SER A 22 -0.56 7.56 -11.59
N HIS A 23 0.05 7.23 -10.44
CA HIS A 23 -0.07 5.90 -9.87
C HIS A 23 -0.83 5.88 -8.55
N THR A 24 -1.47 4.73 -8.24
CA THR A 24 -2.35 4.55 -7.09
C THR A 24 -1.70 3.75 -5.97
N ASP A 25 -0.62 3.05 -6.24
CA ASP A 25 0.12 2.25 -5.28
C ASP A 25 1.18 3.07 -4.53
N SER A 26 1.73 2.49 -3.49
CA SER A 26 2.77 3.09 -2.66
C SER A 26 3.64 1.99 -2.05
N PRO A 27 4.92 2.26 -1.72
CA PRO A 27 5.80 1.29 -1.10
C PRO A 27 5.21 0.73 0.19
N SER A 28 5.34 -0.58 0.38
CA SER A 28 4.80 -1.29 1.54
C SER A 28 5.54 -2.61 1.77
N LEU A 29 5.09 -3.37 2.77
CA LEU A 29 5.59 -4.72 3.02
C LEU A 29 4.46 -5.71 2.70
N LYS A 30 4.63 -6.51 1.64
CA LYS A 30 3.65 -7.51 1.21
C LYS A 30 3.77 -8.76 2.06
N ILE A 31 2.65 -9.26 2.59
CA ILE A 31 2.61 -10.51 3.37
C ILE A 31 2.64 -11.71 2.42
N LYS A 32 3.59 -12.61 2.63
CA LYS A 32 3.80 -13.80 1.78
C LYS A 32 2.80 -14.90 2.10
N GLY A 33 1.66 -14.93 1.38
CA GLY A 33 0.68 -16.00 1.44
C GLY A 33 0.18 -16.34 2.85
N GLY A 34 0.03 -15.34 3.72
CA GLY A 34 -0.40 -15.54 5.11
C GLY A 34 0.62 -16.27 6.01
N ARG A 35 1.87 -16.40 5.56
CA ARG A 35 2.89 -17.18 6.30
C ARG A 35 3.37 -16.44 7.54
N ILE A 36 3.42 -17.18 8.64
CA ILE A 36 3.93 -16.74 9.93
C ILE A 36 5.31 -17.33 10.14
N VAL A 37 6.23 -16.53 10.65
CA VAL A 37 7.54 -16.99 11.12
C VAL A 37 7.41 -17.37 12.58
N GLU A 38 7.59 -18.67 12.84
CA GLU A 38 7.50 -19.24 14.19
C GLU A 38 8.71 -18.87 15.05
N GLY A 39 8.48 -18.72 16.34
CA GLY A 39 9.47 -18.39 17.36
C GLY A 39 8.78 -18.07 18.67
N ASP A 40 9.50 -17.49 19.63
CA ASP A 40 8.92 -17.00 20.89
C ASP A 40 7.83 -15.94 20.67
N LEU A 41 7.94 -15.23 19.56
CA LEU A 41 6.93 -14.30 19.04
C LEU A 41 6.59 -14.71 17.61
N LYS A 42 5.32 -14.67 17.27
CA LYS A 42 4.82 -14.89 15.91
C LYS A 42 5.03 -13.63 15.10
N ARG A 43 5.72 -13.75 13.98
CA ARG A 43 6.03 -12.64 13.08
C ARG A 43 5.45 -12.89 11.70
N LEU A 44 5.01 -11.84 11.03
CA LEU A 44 4.53 -11.94 9.65
C LEU A 44 5.72 -12.09 8.70
N ASN A 45 5.65 -13.07 7.79
CA ASN A 45 6.64 -13.21 6.73
C ASN A 45 6.28 -12.24 5.60
N VAL A 46 7.13 -11.25 5.39
CA VAL A 46 6.89 -10.19 4.42
C VAL A 46 8.00 -10.12 3.36
N GLU A 47 7.68 -9.47 2.27
CA GLU A 47 8.63 -9.03 1.25
C GLU A 47 8.41 -7.54 0.97
N GLN A 48 9.46 -6.87 0.53
CA GLN A 48 9.38 -5.48 0.15
C GLN A 48 8.56 -5.34 -1.16
N TYR A 49 7.57 -4.46 -1.12
CA TYR A 49 6.82 -4.00 -2.28
C TYR A 49 7.25 -2.57 -2.59
N GLY A 50 7.85 -2.36 -3.77
CA GLY A 50 8.33 -1.06 -4.20
C GLY A 50 9.62 -0.58 -3.53
N GLY A 51 10.02 0.63 -3.84
CA GLY A 51 11.29 1.28 -3.43
C GLY A 51 11.22 2.01 -2.08
N GLY A 52 10.51 1.48 -1.08
CA GLY A 52 10.28 2.15 0.20
C GLY A 52 11.51 2.31 1.09
N LEU A 53 11.50 3.36 1.91
CA LEU A 53 12.48 3.59 2.97
C LEU A 53 12.17 2.69 4.16
N LEU A 54 12.88 1.57 4.30
CA LEU A 54 12.60 0.54 5.32
C LEU A 54 12.58 1.08 6.74
N TYR A 55 13.50 1.98 7.10
CA TYR A 55 13.55 2.58 8.43
C TYR A 55 12.27 3.36 8.79
N SER A 56 11.51 3.81 7.79
CA SER A 56 10.25 4.52 8.02
C SER A 56 9.13 3.64 8.55
N PHE A 57 9.29 2.31 8.54
CA PHE A 57 8.36 1.35 9.11
C PHE A 57 8.70 0.95 10.56
N LEU A 58 9.89 1.29 11.06
CA LEU A 58 10.32 0.93 12.40
C LEU A 58 9.59 1.74 13.48
N ASP A 59 9.39 1.11 14.64
CA ASP A 59 8.93 1.72 15.90
C ASP A 59 7.63 2.53 15.82
N ARG A 60 6.76 2.17 14.91
CA ARG A 60 5.46 2.82 14.73
C ARG A 60 4.32 1.80 14.63
N PRO A 61 3.08 2.22 14.91
CA PRO A 61 1.93 1.38 14.65
C PRO A 61 1.76 1.14 13.14
N LEU A 62 1.59 -0.14 12.79
CA LEU A 62 1.34 -0.59 11.42
C LEU A 62 0.04 -1.38 11.42
N LYS A 63 -0.71 -1.32 10.32
CA LYS A 63 -1.91 -2.09 10.06
C LYS A 63 -1.65 -3.18 9.03
N ILE A 64 -2.42 -4.25 9.09
CA ILE A 64 -2.55 -5.19 7.99
C ILE A 64 -3.75 -4.72 7.17
N ALA A 65 -3.53 -4.46 5.89
CA ALA A 65 -4.58 -4.01 4.98
C ALA A 65 -4.44 -4.68 3.61
N GLY A 66 -5.54 -4.88 2.94
CA GLY A 66 -5.50 -5.45 1.59
C GLY A 66 -6.83 -6.02 1.16
N ARG A 67 -6.75 -7.00 0.29
CA ARG A 67 -7.88 -7.64 -0.34
C ARG A 67 -7.88 -9.11 0.01
N ILE A 68 -9.05 -9.62 0.37
CA ILE A 68 -9.29 -11.06 0.59
C ILE A 68 -10.36 -11.55 -0.37
N LEU A 69 -10.26 -12.82 -0.71
CA LEU A 69 -11.26 -13.56 -1.46
C LEU A 69 -11.86 -14.61 -0.51
N THR A 70 -13.15 -14.49 -0.23
CA THR A 70 -13.86 -15.37 0.69
C THR A 70 -14.84 -16.27 -0.05
N GLU A 71 -15.10 -17.46 0.51
CA GLU A 71 -16.12 -18.38 0.04
C GLU A 71 -17.44 -18.10 0.78
N THR A 72 -18.48 -17.82 0.03
CA THR A 72 -19.84 -17.61 0.56
C THR A 72 -20.81 -18.60 -0.08
N PRO A 73 -22.03 -18.79 0.47
CA PRO A 73 -23.06 -19.64 -0.15
C PRO A 73 -23.42 -19.24 -1.58
N ASP A 74 -23.26 -17.97 -1.92
CA ASP A 74 -23.56 -17.41 -3.24
C ASP A 74 -22.35 -17.41 -4.20
N GLY A 75 -21.21 -17.94 -3.77
CA GLY A 75 -19.98 -18.02 -4.55
C GLY A 75 -18.81 -17.24 -3.90
N LEU A 76 -17.84 -16.85 -4.73
CA LEU A 76 -16.65 -16.12 -4.25
C LEU A 76 -16.96 -14.63 -4.13
N LYS A 77 -16.57 -14.04 -3.00
CA LYS A 77 -16.69 -12.61 -2.71
C LYS A 77 -15.32 -12.00 -2.46
N GLN A 78 -15.05 -10.87 -3.10
CA GLN A 78 -13.86 -10.07 -2.86
C GLN A 78 -14.19 -8.93 -1.90
N GLU A 79 -13.36 -8.76 -0.87
CA GLU A 79 -13.53 -7.72 0.14
C GLU A 79 -12.20 -7.02 0.44
N LEU A 80 -12.30 -5.76 0.89
CA LEU A 80 -11.18 -5.03 1.45
C LEU A 80 -11.21 -5.16 2.96
N VAL A 81 -10.05 -5.44 3.55
CA VAL A 81 -9.89 -5.58 5.00
C VAL A 81 -8.80 -4.65 5.52
N VAL A 82 -9.00 -4.20 6.75
CA VAL A 82 -7.98 -3.50 7.55
C VAL A 82 -8.06 -4.08 8.96
N SER A 83 -6.93 -4.48 9.54
CA SER A 83 -6.90 -5.05 10.89
C SER A 83 -7.40 -4.05 11.95
N ASP A 84 -8.14 -4.52 12.93
CA ASP A 84 -8.56 -3.71 14.09
C ASP A 84 -7.40 -3.44 15.06
N TYR A 85 -6.39 -4.28 15.02
CA TYR A 85 -5.17 -4.21 15.84
C TYR A 85 -3.97 -3.68 15.04
N ASN A 86 -2.92 -3.30 15.76
CA ASN A 86 -1.66 -2.88 15.19
C ASN A 86 -0.60 -3.99 15.31
N VAL A 87 0.32 -4.00 14.36
CA VAL A 87 1.58 -4.74 14.40
C VAL A 87 2.74 -3.75 14.47
N VAL A 88 3.93 -4.20 14.86
CA VAL A 88 5.10 -3.35 15.00
C VAL A 88 6.37 -4.08 14.53
N ILE A 89 7.29 -3.32 13.94
CA ILE A 89 8.66 -3.76 13.65
C ILE A 89 9.56 -2.98 14.61
N PRO A 90 10.00 -3.57 15.72
CA PRO A 90 10.84 -2.87 16.70
C PRO A 90 12.27 -2.74 16.19
N SER A 91 12.87 -1.58 16.38
CA SER A 91 14.32 -1.43 16.24
C SER A 91 15.08 -2.06 17.40
N LEU A 92 16.34 -2.39 17.18
CA LEU A 92 17.20 -2.86 18.25
C LEU A 92 17.69 -1.68 19.09
N ALA A 93 17.83 -1.91 20.40
CA ALA A 93 18.49 -0.97 21.27
C ALA A 93 19.93 -0.70 20.81
N ILE A 94 20.42 0.51 21.05
CA ILE A 94 21.76 0.94 20.63
C ILE A 94 22.86 -0.02 21.11
N HIS A 95 22.66 -0.68 22.25
CA HIS A 95 23.61 -1.67 22.79
C HIS A 95 23.75 -2.92 21.92
N HIS A 96 22.73 -3.25 21.14
CA HIS A 96 22.71 -4.40 20.22
C HIS A 96 22.99 -4.00 18.77
N ASN A 97 22.94 -2.71 18.45
CA ASN A 97 23.29 -2.15 17.15
C ASN A 97 24.04 -0.81 17.31
N PRO A 98 25.33 -0.81 17.68
CA PRO A 98 26.08 0.42 17.91
C PRO A 98 26.15 1.36 16.69
N ASN A 99 25.97 0.83 15.50
CA ASN A 99 26.02 1.56 14.24
C ASN A 99 24.68 2.13 13.78
N ALA A 100 23.61 1.94 14.55
CA ALA A 100 22.26 2.36 14.16
C ALA A 100 22.15 3.83 13.76
N ASN A 101 22.92 4.71 14.43
CA ASN A 101 22.93 6.15 14.16
C ASN A 101 23.92 6.59 13.06
N SER A 102 24.79 5.71 12.59
CA SER A 102 25.83 6.03 11.61
C SER A 102 25.74 5.24 10.32
N ASN A 103 25.28 4.00 10.38
CA ASN A 103 25.15 3.11 9.23
C ASN A 103 24.07 2.06 9.49
N LEU A 104 22.80 2.48 9.41
CA LEU A 104 21.66 1.56 9.50
C LEU A 104 21.51 0.80 8.18
N SER A 105 21.80 -0.49 8.20
CA SER A 105 21.56 -1.40 7.09
C SER A 105 20.51 -2.42 7.50
N LEU A 106 19.37 -2.43 6.83
CA LEU A 106 18.23 -3.31 7.11
C LEU A 106 18.10 -4.37 6.03
N ASN A 107 17.99 -5.62 6.44
CA ASN A 107 17.67 -6.73 5.56
C ASN A 107 16.15 -6.98 5.58
N PRO A 108 15.45 -6.81 4.45
CA PRO A 108 13.99 -6.99 4.41
C PRO A 108 13.52 -8.38 4.88
N GLN A 109 14.32 -9.42 4.71
CA GLN A 109 13.93 -10.80 5.02
C GLN A 109 14.08 -11.16 6.50
N THR A 110 14.90 -10.43 7.26
CA THR A 110 15.19 -10.75 8.67
C THR A 110 14.78 -9.64 9.61
N ASP A 111 14.99 -8.38 9.20
CA ASP A 111 14.85 -7.24 10.09
C ASP A 111 13.47 -6.56 9.99
N MET A 112 12.75 -6.82 8.87
CA MET A 112 11.47 -6.17 8.58
C MET A 112 10.25 -7.06 8.84
N LEU A 113 10.37 -8.06 9.70
CA LEU A 113 9.29 -8.98 10.04
C LEU A 113 8.44 -8.42 11.19
N PRO A 114 7.22 -7.94 10.94
CA PRO A 114 6.37 -7.37 12.00
C PRO A 114 6.04 -8.40 13.06
N ILE A 115 6.14 -8.03 14.33
CA ILE A 115 5.58 -8.80 15.43
C ILE A 115 4.06 -8.70 15.35
N TRP A 116 3.42 -9.85 15.23
CA TRP A 116 1.98 -9.95 15.05
C TRP A 116 1.27 -10.47 16.30
N SER A 117 1.77 -11.57 16.87
CA SER A 117 1.13 -12.20 18.01
C SER A 117 2.15 -12.96 18.87
N GLN A 118 1.73 -13.36 20.06
CA GLN A 118 2.45 -14.31 20.89
C GLN A 118 2.00 -15.75 20.63
N ASN A 119 0.70 -15.99 20.49
CA ASN A 119 0.14 -17.34 20.46
C ASN A 119 -0.74 -17.64 19.23
N GLU A 120 -1.27 -16.60 18.56
CA GLU A 120 -2.14 -16.78 17.39
C GLU A 120 -1.39 -17.40 16.21
N THR A 121 -2.07 -18.27 15.47
CA THR A 121 -1.52 -18.97 14.29
C THR A 121 -2.38 -18.81 13.05
N ASP A 122 -3.58 -18.26 13.19
CA ASP A 122 -4.51 -18.02 12.07
C ASP A 122 -4.62 -16.52 11.77
N LEU A 123 -3.77 -16.08 10.83
CA LEU A 123 -3.79 -14.70 10.37
C LEU A 123 -5.13 -14.32 9.74
N TYR A 124 -5.71 -15.19 8.94
CA TYR A 124 -6.94 -14.87 8.21
C TYR A 124 -8.14 -14.78 9.16
N GLY A 125 -8.24 -15.70 10.12
CA GLY A 125 -9.28 -15.64 11.15
C GLY A 125 -9.17 -14.41 12.06
N SER A 126 -8.00 -13.79 12.16
CA SER A 126 -7.85 -12.50 12.86
C SER A 126 -8.37 -11.28 12.08
N LEU A 127 -8.70 -11.45 10.81
CA LEU A 127 -9.16 -10.37 9.91
C LEU A 127 -10.63 -10.50 9.51
N THR A 128 -11.17 -11.72 9.52
CA THR A 128 -12.56 -12.02 9.13
C THR A 128 -13.01 -13.36 9.70
N ASP A 129 -14.31 -13.50 9.95
CA ASP A 129 -14.95 -14.77 10.32
C ASP A 129 -15.24 -15.66 9.10
N GLU A 130 -15.09 -15.13 7.89
CA GLU A 130 -15.37 -15.83 6.65
C GLU A 130 -14.19 -16.74 6.23
N LYS A 131 -14.48 -17.82 5.49
CA LYS A 131 -13.46 -18.69 4.95
C LYS A 131 -12.67 -18.01 3.81
N VAL A 132 -11.44 -17.62 4.10
CA VAL A 132 -10.54 -17.00 3.12
C VAL A 132 -9.95 -18.07 2.19
N ILE A 133 -10.09 -17.86 0.88
CA ILE A 133 -9.57 -18.72 -0.18
C ILE A 133 -8.24 -18.18 -0.70
N ASP A 134 -8.12 -16.84 -0.80
CA ASP A 134 -6.91 -16.17 -1.24
C ASP A 134 -6.83 -14.77 -0.65
N ALA A 135 -5.64 -14.20 -0.57
CA ALA A 135 -5.43 -12.89 0.01
C ALA A 135 -4.22 -12.17 -0.61
N ASP A 136 -4.37 -10.86 -0.77
CA ASP A 136 -3.32 -9.94 -1.16
C ASP A 136 -3.21 -8.86 -0.08
N LEU A 137 -2.36 -9.13 0.93
CA LEU A 137 -2.27 -8.36 2.16
C LEU A 137 -0.93 -7.64 2.28
N TYR A 138 -0.98 -6.46 2.84
CA TYR A 138 0.17 -5.58 3.04
C TYR A 138 0.22 -5.05 4.47
N VAL A 139 1.42 -4.79 4.95
CA VAL A 139 1.67 -4.07 6.20
C VAL A 139 1.92 -2.61 5.84
N VAL A 140 1.09 -1.73 6.36
CA VAL A 140 1.07 -0.30 6.02
C VAL A 140 1.10 0.55 7.29
N PRO A 141 1.69 1.76 7.26
CA PRO A 141 1.66 2.66 8.42
C PRO A 141 0.24 3.05 8.83
N ASP A 142 -0.06 2.92 10.13
CA ASP A 142 -1.28 3.46 10.75
C ASP A 142 -1.03 4.90 11.18
N CYS A 143 -0.95 5.81 10.21
CA CYS A 143 -0.75 7.21 10.49
C CYS A 143 -1.78 8.08 9.75
N ARG A 144 -2.37 9.00 10.50
CA ARG A 144 -3.20 10.06 9.91
C ARG A 144 -2.32 11.19 9.39
N SER A 145 -2.80 11.89 8.37
CA SER A 145 -2.22 13.17 7.98
C SER A 145 -2.35 14.18 9.12
N PHE A 146 -1.38 15.07 9.22
CA PHE A 146 -1.38 16.14 10.22
C PHE A 146 -0.75 17.41 9.65
N GLU A 147 -1.17 18.53 10.19
CA GLU A 147 -0.53 19.81 9.93
C GLU A 147 0.76 19.93 10.73
N SER A 148 1.78 20.50 10.15
CA SER A 148 3.10 20.73 10.75
C SER A 148 3.62 22.12 10.42
N GLY A 149 4.70 22.53 11.14
CA GLY A 149 5.20 23.90 11.11
C GLY A 149 4.59 24.76 12.22
N SER A 150 5.21 25.91 12.51
CA SER A 150 4.84 26.78 13.64
C SER A 150 3.46 27.43 13.48
N LYS A 151 2.92 27.45 12.28
CA LYS A 151 1.61 28.01 11.92
C LYS A 151 0.74 27.02 11.16
N GLY A 152 1.09 25.73 11.15
CA GLY A 152 0.36 24.71 10.39
C GLY A 152 0.51 24.84 8.87
N GLU A 153 1.61 25.45 8.40
CA GLU A 153 1.82 25.74 6.98
C GLU A 153 2.18 24.55 6.11
N PHE A 154 2.44 23.40 6.73
CA PHE A 154 2.76 22.15 6.02
C PHE A 154 1.74 21.07 6.30
N LEU A 155 1.45 20.25 5.29
CA LEU A 155 0.69 19.01 5.44
C LEU A 155 1.67 17.82 5.38
N SER A 156 1.71 17.04 6.43
CA SER A 156 2.50 15.81 6.52
C SER A 156 1.58 14.59 6.42
N SER A 157 1.87 13.71 5.48
CA SER A 157 1.07 12.50 5.26
C SER A 157 1.93 11.42 4.61
N SER A 158 1.55 10.16 4.79
CA SER A 158 2.02 9.08 3.93
C SER A 158 1.29 9.11 2.57
N ARG A 159 1.87 8.49 1.56
CA ARG A 159 1.26 8.28 0.23
C ARG A 159 0.92 9.58 -0.55
N LEU A 160 1.58 10.70 -0.22
CA LEU A 160 1.49 11.91 -1.04
C LEU A 160 1.99 11.63 -2.46
N ASP A 161 3.05 10.88 -2.59
CA ASP A 161 3.46 10.15 -3.77
C ASP A 161 2.65 8.85 -3.84
N ASN A 162 1.75 8.66 -4.83
CA ASN A 162 1.41 9.63 -5.87
C ASN A 162 -0.10 10.03 -5.82
N LEU A 163 -0.75 9.88 -4.65
CA LEU A 163 -2.18 10.22 -4.50
C LEU A 163 -2.47 11.71 -4.72
N THR A 164 -1.49 12.58 -4.54
CA THR A 164 -1.63 14.01 -4.87
C THR A 164 -1.80 14.23 -6.38
N SER A 165 -1.06 13.50 -7.20
CA SER A 165 -1.20 13.55 -8.66
C SER A 165 -2.50 12.88 -9.12
N VAL A 166 -2.91 11.78 -8.48
CA VAL A 166 -4.23 11.15 -8.71
C VAL A 166 -5.35 12.16 -8.45
N TYR A 167 -5.32 12.81 -7.29
CA TYR A 167 -6.31 13.84 -6.95
C TYR A 167 -6.31 15.00 -7.94
N SER A 168 -5.13 15.51 -8.29
CA SER A 168 -4.99 16.67 -9.18
C SER A 168 -5.47 16.36 -10.60
N SER A 169 -5.10 15.21 -11.17
CA SER A 169 -5.49 14.80 -12.52
C SER A 169 -6.99 14.55 -12.64
N VAL A 170 -7.57 13.85 -11.65
CA VAL A 170 -9.02 13.59 -11.62
C VAL A 170 -9.81 14.89 -11.42
N THR A 171 -9.35 15.75 -10.50
CA THR A 171 -10.01 17.07 -10.27
C THR A 171 -9.92 17.95 -11.51
N ALA A 172 -8.78 18.00 -12.18
CA ALA A 172 -8.62 18.74 -13.42
C ALA A 172 -9.56 18.18 -14.52
N LEU A 173 -9.64 16.86 -14.67
CA LEU A 173 -10.55 16.23 -15.62
C LEU A 173 -12.01 16.57 -15.35
N VAL A 174 -12.44 16.54 -14.07
CA VAL A 174 -13.83 16.87 -13.70
C VAL A 174 -14.17 18.32 -14.04
N ASN A 175 -13.23 19.24 -13.85
CA ASN A 175 -13.46 20.69 -14.00
C ASN A 175 -13.11 21.24 -15.38
N CYS A 176 -12.41 20.49 -16.25
CA CYS A 176 -12.02 21.00 -17.56
C CYS A 176 -13.19 21.10 -18.55
N SER A 177 -13.11 22.10 -19.43
CA SER A 177 -13.91 22.21 -20.65
C SER A 177 -13.07 21.62 -21.80
N ALA A 178 -13.29 20.34 -22.13
CA ALA A 178 -12.46 19.67 -23.11
C ALA A 178 -12.95 19.93 -24.54
N SER A 179 -12.12 20.61 -25.37
CA SER A 179 -12.24 20.62 -26.82
C SER A 179 -11.65 19.34 -27.44
N ASP A 180 -10.63 18.78 -26.78
CA ASP A 180 -9.91 17.56 -27.11
C ASP A 180 -10.40 16.38 -26.24
N ILE A 181 -9.80 15.21 -26.39
CA ILE A 181 -10.06 14.07 -25.51
C ILE A 181 -9.12 14.21 -24.30
N ALA A 182 -9.68 14.55 -23.15
CA ALA A 182 -8.95 14.64 -21.89
C ALA A 182 -9.02 13.31 -21.14
N VAL A 183 -7.88 12.80 -20.67
CA VAL A 183 -7.76 11.51 -19.98
C VAL A 183 -6.99 11.67 -18.69
N ALA A 184 -7.51 11.10 -17.61
CA ALA A 184 -6.79 10.83 -16.37
C ALA A 184 -6.60 9.31 -16.23
N ALA A 185 -5.36 8.86 -16.30
CA ALA A 185 -4.97 7.47 -16.15
C ALA A 185 -4.29 7.30 -14.77
N CYS A 186 -5.00 6.66 -13.84
CA CYS A 186 -4.51 6.36 -12.50
C CYS A 186 -4.21 4.86 -12.44
N LEU A 187 -2.93 4.50 -12.52
CA LEU A 187 -2.46 3.14 -12.75
C LEU A 187 -1.89 2.53 -11.47
N ASP A 188 -1.92 1.23 -11.36
CA ASP A 188 -1.37 0.48 -10.24
C ASP A 188 -0.02 -0.14 -10.63
N ASN A 189 0.73 -0.58 -9.63
CA ASN A 189 2.01 -1.29 -9.75
C ASN A 189 3.16 -0.48 -10.39
N GLU A 190 3.12 0.83 -10.29
CA GLU A 190 4.25 1.68 -10.67
C GLU A 190 5.48 1.33 -9.84
N GLU A 191 5.30 1.16 -8.54
CA GLU A 191 6.35 0.88 -7.55
C GLU A 191 7.14 -0.42 -7.80
N ILE A 192 6.61 -1.32 -8.62
CA ILE A 192 7.25 -2.57 -9.02
C ILE A 192 7.56 -2.63 -10.52
N GLY A 193 7.58 -1.45 -11.19
CA GLY A 193 7.99 -1.30 -12.58
C GLY A 193 6.89 -1.42 -13.62
N SER A 194 5.63 -1.27 -13.23
CA SER A 194 4.43 -1.21 -14.10
C SER A 194 4.17 -2.43 -15.00
N GLY A 195 5.03 -3.42 -15.06
CA GLY A 195 4.97 -4.58 -15.96
C GLY A 195 3.86 -5.60 -15.62
N THR A 196 2.70 -5.12 -15.22
CA THR A 196 1.55 -5.95 -14.83
C THR A 196 0.30 -5.56 -15.62
N ARG A 197 -0.74 -6.37 -15.51
CA ARG A 197 -2.04 -6.11 -16.12
C ARG A 197 -2.70 -4.80 -15.66
N GLN A 198 -2.35 -4.28 -14.48
CA GLN A 198 -2.84 -3.03 -13.90
C GLN A 198 -1.94 -1.84 -14.21
N GLY A 199 -0.72 -2.10 -14.66
CA GLY A 199 0.28 -1.10 -14.96
C GLY A 199 0.14 -0.48 -16.35
N SER A 200 0.97 0.51 -16.63
CA SER A 200 0.94 1.33 -17.86
C SER A 200 1.02 0.51 -19.16
N PRO A 201 1.92 -0.48 -19.34
CA PRO A 201 2.09 -1.17 -20.62
C PRO A 201 0.87 -1.92 -21.15
N GLU A 202 -0.05 -2.29 -20.27
CA GLU A 202 -1.25 -3.04 -20.64
C GLU A 202 -2.49 -2.16 -20.94
N PHE A 203 -2.35 -0.84 -20.76
CA PHE A 203 -3.42 0.12 -21.00
C PHE A 203 -3.27 0.93 -22.29
N ILE A 204 -2.09 0.88 -22.92
CA ILE A 204 -1.74 1.65 -24.12
C ILE A 204 -1.80 0.77 -25.35
#